data_7b654d6737fa8ca611335c06df2d67e7
#
_entry.id   7b654d6737fa8ca611335c06df2d67e7
#
_cell.length_a   1.000
_cell.length_b   1.000
_cell.length_c   1.000
_cell.angle_alpha   90.00
_cell.angle_beta   90.00
_cell.angle_gamma   90.00
#
_symmetry.space_group_name_H-M   'P 1'
#
loop_
_entity.id
_entity.type
_entity.pdbx_description
1 polymer ?
#
loop_
_entity_poly.entity_id
_entity_poly.type
_entity_poly.pdbx_seq_one_letter_code
_entity_poly.pdbx_strand_id
1 'polypeptide(L)'
;MRRSPATILLLPRRAFFAALLASVAFGAPGRAAEPAFTARVIDPHPGEVCYAVTLADVDGDARQDIVVVTENAVLWYGNPAETAGEWKKHTVIRDQTPRDNVCIAPHDIDGDGRVDFALGASWPKTGSVHWLRRGATLDEPWKVLDLGPLHSIHRMRWADVLDTGHAQLVVSPLAAPEGKPGVALTAFSIPADPAKDRWGTTILDGTLNRMHNHAQADVDADGQIDTLTASREGVHLLRQGADGFAKATLATGIAGGTPDTSGCGEIKLGTLASGREFLVTVEPMHGTAVAVYHPSSEGPSAPWRRTVIDEGYARGHALGTVDLDGDGGDEIVFGSSDQSAVEGHGPTLAVYRANADGSRWTRDVIDAGGVTVEDLVAADLTGDGNPDIVAVGRATHNVKLYVNTLPPRDRQP
;
A
#
# COMPACT_ATOMS: atom_id res chain seq x y z
N MET A 1 43.87 -43.76 76.24
CA MET A 1 43.07 -43.15 77.01
C MET A 1 42.34 -41.97 76.27
N ARG A 2 41.33 -42.26 75.55
CA ARG A 2 40.70 -41.30 74.65
C ARG A 2 39.27 -41.04 75.16
N ARG A 3 38.97 -39.81 75.51
CA ARG A 3 37.62 -39.36 75.86
C ARG A 3 36.90 -38.94 74.59
N SER A 4 35.74 -39.53 74.33
CA SER A 4 34.80 -39.08 73.31
C SER A 4 34.02 -37.86 73.79
N PRO A 5 33.74 -36.89 72.92
CA PRO A 5 32.82 -35.79 73.26
C PRO A 5 31.39 -36.11 72.86
N ALA A 6 30.49 -35.60 73.67
CA ALA A 6 29.02 -35.73 73.55
C ALA A 6 28.48 -34.95 72.33
N THR A 7 27.58 -35.61 71.64
CA THR A 7 26.82 -35.01 70.55
C THR A 7 25.57 -34.26 71.08
N ILE A 8 25.51 -32.94 70.83
CA ILE A 8 24.34 -32.14 71.14
C ILE A 8 23.42 -32.15 69.89
N LEU A 9 22.26 -32.69 70.07
CA LEU A 9 21.16 -32.67 69.04
C LEU A 9 20.47 -31.29 69.00
N LEU A 10 20.69 -30.55 67.94
CA LEU A 10 19.97 -29.32 67.63
C LEU A 10 18.78 -29.63 66.70
N LEU A 11 17.58 -29.45 67.20
CA LEU A 11 16.35 -29.53 66.44
C LEU A 11 16.20 -28.30 65.52
N PRO A 12 15.79 -28.45 64.23
CA PRO A 12 15.62 -27.33 63.35
C PRO A 12 14.26 -26.62 63.63
N ARG A 13 14.32 -25.31 63.85
CA ARG A 13 13.18 -24.43 63.87
C ARG A 13 12.59 -24.35 62.43
N ARG A 14 11.36 -24.81 62.23
CA ARG A 14 10.57 -24.58 61.01
C ARG A 14 10.20 -23.12 60.93
N ALA A 15 10.80 -22.39 59.97
CA ALA A 15 10.32 -21.08 59.55
C ALA A 15 9.14 -21.28 58.56
N PHE A 16 7.97 -20.85 58.96
CA PHE A 16 6.81 -20.71 58.06
C PHE A 16 7.07 -19.50 57.15
N PHE A 17 7.43 -19.71 55.89
CA PHE A 17 7.29 -18.70 54.85
C PHE A 17 5.85 -18.72 54.36
N ALA A 18 5.06 -17.70 54.70
CA ALA A 18 3.79 -17.41 54.05
C ALA A 18 4.11 -16.81 52.68
N ALA A 19 3.98 -17.60 51.63
CA ALA A 19 4.02 -17.10 50.25
C ALA A 19 2.72 -16.32 49.95
N LEU A 20 2.84 -15.01 49.90
CA LEU A 20 1.78 -14.14 49.42
C LEU A 20 1.74 -14.32 47.87
N LEU A 21 0.81 -15.15 47.39
CA LEU A 21 0.49 -15.23 45.96
C LEU A 21 -0.30 -13.95 45.59
N ALA A 22 0.39 -12.94 45.08
CA ALA A 22 -0.23 -11.86 44.36
C ALA A 22 -0.72 -12.43 43.02
N SER A 23 -2.01 -12.72 42.91
CA SER A 23 -2.69 -12.98 41.65
C SER A 23 -2.72 -11.68 40.86
N VAL A 24 -1.75 -11.52 39.91
CA VAL A 24 -1.88 -10.54 38.83
C VAL A 24 -2.99 -11.07 37.94
N ALA A 25 -4.19 -10.49 38.08
CA ALA A 25 -5.24 -10.67 37.10
C ALA A 25 -4.76 -10.01 35.80
N PHE A 26 -4.27 -10.80 34.85
CA PHE A 26 -4.21 -10.37 33.46
C PHE A 26 -5.68 -10.14 33.04
N GLY A 27 -6.11 -8.89 32.99
CA GLY A 27 -7.33 -8.53 32.28
C GLY A 27 -7.17 -9.06 30.85
N ALA A 28 -8.20 -9.72 30.33
CA ALA A 28 -8.26 -10.00 28.90
C ALA A 28 -7.98 -8.70 28.16
N PRO A 29 -7.14 -8.69 27.09
CA PRO A 29 -6.97 -7.49 26.30
C PRO A 29 -8.36 -7.00 25.90
N GLY A 30 -8.70 -5.76 26.28
CA GLY A 30 -9.95 -5.15 25.86
C GLY A 30 -9.97 -5.17 24.34
N ARG A 31 -11.08 -5.59 23.73
CA ARG A 31 -11.24 -5.48 22.27
C ARG A 31 -11.00 -4.01 21.90
N ALA A 32 -10.12 -3.75 20.95
CA ALA A 32 -9.91 -2.42 20.42
C ALA A 32 -11.25 -1.81 19.98
N ALA A 33 -11.40 -0.50 20.09
CA ALA A 33 -12.62 0.17 19.64
C ALA A 33 -12.73 0.05 18.12
N GLU A 34 -13.93 -0.18 17.60
CA GLU A 34 -14.14 -0.24 16.16
C GLU A 34 -14.01 1.16 15.56
N PRO A 35 -13.18 1.37 14.51
CA PRO A 35 -13.05 2.68 13.88
C PRO A 35 -14.39 3.14 13.32
N ALA A 36 -14.76 4.37 13.63
CA ALA A 36 -15.89 5.07 13.05
C ALA A 36 -15.33 6.20 12.19
N PHE A 37 -15.92 6.44 11.01
CA PHE A 37 -15.43 7.41 10.08
C PHE A 37 -16.42 8.54 9.82
N THR A 38 -15.90 9.77 9.76
CA THR A 38 -16.66 10.93 9.29
C THR A 38 -16.18 11.32 7.90
N ALA A 39 -17.06 11.20 6.91
CA ALA A 39 -16.76 11.52 5.53
C ALA A 39 -16.76 13.03 5.26
N ARG A 40 -15.76 13.51 4.54
CA ARG A 40 -15.60 14.88 4.09
C ARG A 40 -15.26 14.92 2.60
N VAL A 41 -15.98 15.71 1.81
CA VAL A 41 -15.62 15.96 0.42
C VAL A 41 -14.52 17.01 0.40
N ILE A 42 -13.36 16.65 -0.14
CA ILE A 42 -12.21 17.55 -0.34
C ILE A 42 -12.37 18.31 -1.65
N ASP A 43 -12.67 17.60 -2.72
CA ASP A 43 -12.97 18.20 -4.02
C ASP A 43 -14.10 17.43 -4.70
N PRO A 44 -15.23 18.09 -5.02
CA PRO A 44 -16.35 17.41 -5.69
C PRO A 44 -16.11 17.14 -7.18
N HIS A 45 -15.10 17.79 -7.81
CA HIS A 45 -14.84 17.63 -9.24
C HIS A 45 -13.41 18.07 -9.63
N PRO A 46 -12.36 17.31 -9.30
CA PRO A 46 -10.97 17.63 -9.66
C PRO A 46 -10.68 17.47 -11.16
N GLY A 47 -11.36 16.56 -11.85
CA GLY A 47 -11.23 16.22 -13.27
C GLY A 47 -12.28 15.22 -13.72
N GLU A 48 -12.22 14.80 -15.00
CA GLU A 48 -13.14 13.81 -15.56
C GLU A 48 -12.89 12.38 -15.05
N VAL A 49 -11.63 12.07 -14.72
CA VAL A 49 -11.23 10.79 -14.13
C VAL A 49 -10.16 11.05 -13.07
N CYS A 50 -10.39 10.56 -11.84
CA CYS A 50 -9.36 10.51 -10.83
C CYS A 50 -8.69 9.13 -10.91
N TYR A 51 -7.44 9.08 -11.42
CA TYR A 51 -6.73 7.82 -11.65
C TYR A 51 -5.91 7.33 -10.46
N ALA A 52 -5.33 8.26 -9.70
CA ALA A 52 -4.48 7.90 -8.57
C ALA A 52 -4.52 8.95 -7.46
N VAL A 53 -4.23 8.51 -6.23
CA VAL A 53 -4.01 9.37 -5.07
C VAL A 53 -2.76 8.93 -4.34
N THR A 54 -1.98 9.90 -3.86
CA THR A 54 -0.82 9.68 -2.99
C THR A 54 -0.72 10.78 -1.96
N LEU A 55 0.16 10.61 -0.99
CA LEU A 55 0.44 11.59 0.05
C LEU A 55 1.89 12.05 -0.08
N ALA A 56 2.12 13.33 0.17
CA ALA A 56 3.46 13.93 0.23
C ALA A 56 3.39 15.26 0.99
N ASP A 57 4.44 15.62 1.70
CA ASP A 57 4.63 16.99 2.22
C ASP A 57 5.09 17.89 1.07
N VAL A 58 4.12 18.51 0.38
CA VAL A 58 4.40 19.30 -0.83
C VAL A 58 4.88 20.71 -0.48
N ASP A 59 4.40 21.29 0.59
CA ASP A 59 4.77 22.65 0.97
C ASP A 59 5.93 22.76 1.98
N GLY A 60 6.34 21.63 2.57
CA GLY A 60 7.48 21.55 3.49
C GLY A 60 7.12 21.90 4.94
N ASP A 61 5.84 21.74 5.31
CA ASP A 61 5.34 22.05 6.65
C ASP A 61 5.27 20.84 7.58
N ALA A 62 5.80 19.70 7.14
CA ALA A 62 5.85 18.40 7.83
C ALA A 62 4.48 17.70 8.00
N ARG A 63 3.43 18.17 7.33
CA ARG A 63 2.15 17.45 7.21
C ARG A 63 2.03 16.82 5.83
N GLN A 64 1.34 15.69 5.77
CA GLN A 64 1.07 15.02 4.50
C GLN A 64 -0.09 15.71 3.78
N ASP A 65 0.15 16.18 2.57
CA ASP A 65 -0.85 16.73 1.66
C ASP A 65 -1.45 15.62 0.80
N ILE A 66 -2.67 15.82 0.31
CA ILE A 66 -3.31 14.91 -0.64
C ILE A 66 -2.91 15.30 -2.06
N VAL A 67 -2.30 14.37 -2.80
CA VAL A 67 -1.92 14.56 -4.21
C VAL A 67 -2.78 13.67 -5.10
N VAL A 68 -3.46 14.27 -6.07
CA VAL A 68 -4.42 13.58 -6.94
C VAL A 68 -4.00 13.71 -8.40
N VAL A 69 -4.07 12.59 -9.11
CA VAL A 69 -3.82 12.49 -10.56
C VAL A 69 -5.14 12.39 -11.29
N THR A 70 -5.36 13.30 -12.22
CA THR A 70 -6.50 13.25 -13.16
C THR A 70 -5.98 12.96 -14.56
N GLU A 71 -6.90 12.77 -15.50
CA GLU A 71 -6.55 12.47 -16.90
C GLU A 71 -5.60 13.49 -17.55
N ASN A 72 -5.56 14.73 -17.06
CA ASN A 72 -4.76 15.81 -17.66
C ASN A 72 -4.04 16.70 -16.64
N ALA A 73 -4.18 16.42 -15.33
CA ALA A 73 -3.59 17.26 -14.31
C ALA A 73 -3.03 16.43 -13.14
N VAL A 74 -2.07 17.01 -12.43
CA VAL A 74 -1.69 16.64 -11.07
C VAL A 74 -2.04 17.82 -10.18
N LEU A 75 -2.83 17.54 -9.16
CA LEU A 75 -3.34 18.50 -8.18
C LEU A 75 -2.83 18.12 -6.80
N TRP A 76 -2.67 19.09 -5.92
CA TRP A 76 -2.47 18.81 -4.51
C TRP A 76 -3.36 19.69 -3.64
N TYR A 77 -3.69 19.19 -2.45
CA TYR A 77 -4.54 19.86 -1.47
C TYR A 77 -3.74 19.96 -0.18
N GLY A 78 -3.41 21.22 0.18
CA GLY A 78 -2.60 21.51 1.36
C GLY A 78 -3.33 21.10 2.64
N ASN A 79 -2.67 20.31 3.47
CA ASN A 79 -3.23 19.82 4.73
C ASN A 79 -3.35 20.99 5.72
N PRO A 80 -4.56 21.37 6.15
CA PRO A 80 -4.73 22.45 7.10
C PRO A 80 -4.18 22.06 8.49
N ALA A 81 -3.65 23.02 9.23
CA ALA A 81 -3.20 22.78 10.61
C ALA A 81 -4.34 22.39 11.55
N GLU A 82 -5.56 22.77 11.21
CA GLU A 82 -6.77 22.46 11.97
C GLU A 82 -7.60 21.41 11.22
N THR A 83 -8.03 20.35 11.89
CA THR A 83 -8.81 19.24 11.30
C THR A 83 -10.05 19.71 10.53
N ALA A 84 -10.70 20.79 10.97
CA ALA A 84 -11.84 21.41 10.29
C ALA A 84 -11.45 22.42 9.20
N GLY A 85 -10.15 22.71 9.02
CA GLY A 85 -9.62 23.68 8.07
C GLY A 85 -9.93 23.32 6.61
N GLU A 86 -9.76 24.27 5.71
CA GLU A 86 -9.95 24.08 4.27
C GLU A 86 -8.67 23.49 3.65
N TRP A 87 -8.84 22.40 2.91
CA TRP A 87 -7.80 21.81 2.07
C TRP A 87 -7.66 22.63 0.79
N LYS A 88 -6.73 23.57 0.77
CA LYS A 88 -6.52 24.46 -0.38
C LYS A 88 -6.04 23.67 -1.59
N LYS A 89 -6.75 23.82 -2.69
CA LYS A 89 -6.41 23.21 -3.98
C LYS A 89 -5.33 23.98 -4.70
N HIS A 90 -4.29 23.27 -5.15
CA HIS A 90 -3.20 23.78 -5.98
C HIS A 90 -3.01 22.88 -7.22
N THR A 91 -2.40 23.44 -8.26
CA THR A 91 -2.08 22.69 -9.48
C THR A 91 -0.58 22.53 -9.59
N VAL A 92 -0.10 21.28 -9.65
CA VAL A 92 1.30 20.94 -9.99
C VAL A 92 1.49 21.14 -11.49
N ILE A 93 0.72 20.43 -12.31
CA ILE A 93 0.69 20.56 -13.78
C ILE A 93 -0.75 20.42 -14.29
N ARG A 94 -1.01 21.01 -15.47
CA ARG A 94 -2.24 20.80 -16.24
C ARG A 94 -1.91 20.89 -17.73
N ASP A 95 -2.37 19.88 -18.51
CA ASP A 95 -2.18 19.78 -19.97
C ASP A 95 -0.72 19.87 -20.43
N GLN A 96 0.25 19.45 -19.58
CA GLN A 96 1.69 19.50 -19.88
C GLN A 96 2.28 18.11 -20.20
N THR A 97 1.49 17.06 -20.06
CA THR A 97 1.83 15.67 -20.40
C THR A 97 0.79 15.13 -21.38
N PRO A 98 1.11 14.07 -22.15
CA PRO A 98 0.08 13.39 -22.93
C PRO A 98 -1.08 12.92 -22.04
N ARG A 99 -2.32 13.06 -22.54
CA ARG A 99 -3.53 12.74 -21.76
C ARG A 99 -3.52 11.29 -21.26
N ASP A 100 -4.27 11.08 -20.21
CA ASP A 100 -4.39 9.91 -19.35
C ASP A 100 -3.12 9.67 -18.52
N ASN A 101 -2.90 10.60 -17.57
CA ASN A 101 -2.01 10.36 -16.44
C ASN A 101 -2.62 9.26 -15.56
N VAL A 102 -1.85 8.27 -15.15
CA VAL A 102 -2.44 7.07 -14.53
C VAL A 102 -1.81 6.68 -13.19
N CYS A 103 -0.59 7.08 -12.92
CA CYS A 103 0.12 6.76 -11.68
C CYS A 103 1.16 7.82 -11.34
N ILE A 104 1.49 7.91 -10.05
CA ILE A 104 2.40 8.92 -9.50
C ILE A 104 3.19 8.32 -8.32
N ALA A 105 4.43 8.77 -8.12
CA ALA A 105 5.24 8.40 -6.96
C ALA A 105 6.08 9.60 -6.49
N PRO A 106 5.90 10.05 -5.22
CA PRO A 106 6.68 11.15 -4.66
C PRO A 106 8.10 10.70 -4.29
N HIS A 107 9.10 11.55 -4.51
CA HIS A 107 10.49 11.36 -4.09
C HIS A 107 11.26 12.67 -4.21
N ASP A 108 12.29 12.86 -3.42
CA ASP A 108 13.30 13.91 -3.64
C ASP A 108 14.30 13.41 -4.70
N ILE A 109 13.99 13.66 -5.98
CA ILE A 109 14.70 13.06 -7.12
C ILE A 109 16.08 13.70 -7.36
N ASP A 110 16.22 14.98 -7.09
CA ASP A 110 17.50 15.69 -7.31
C ASP A 110 18.28 16.00 -6.03
N GLY A 111 17.80 15.52 -4.87
CA GLY A 111 18.47 15.61 -3.59
C GLY A 111 18.46 17.02 -2.99
N ASP A 112 17.49 17.87 -3.37
CA ASP A 112 17.40 19.25 -2.91
C ASP A 112 16.58 19.43 -1.61
N GLY A 113 16.09 18.34 -1.05
CA GLY A 113 15.30 18.29 0.19
C GLY A 113 13.82 18.60 0.00
N ARG A 114 13.33 18.71 -1.24
CA ARG A 114 11.93 18.94 -1.57
C ARG A 114 11.36 17.77 -2.36
N VAL A 115 10.07 17.52 -2.18
CA VAL A 115 9.43 16.43 -2.94
C VAL A 115 9.25 16.83 -4.40
N ASP A 116 9.62 15.90 -5.27
CA ASP A 116 9.28 15.84 -6.69
C ASP A 116 8.30 14.71 -6.92
N PHE A 117 7.82 14.54 -8.16
CA PHE A 117 6.97 13.42 -8.53
C PHE A 117 7.48 12.73 -9.79
N ALA A 118 7.53 11.40 -9.76
CA ALA A 118 7.49 10.61 -10.99
C ALA A 118 6.03 10.45 -11.41
N LEU A 119 5.72 10.60 -12.70
CA LEU A 119 4.38 10.52 -13.25
C LEU A 119 4.34 9.60 -14.48
N GLY A 120 3.35 8.70 -14.50
CA GLY A 120 3.03 7.90 -15.68
C GLY A 120 1.89 8.53 -16.48
N ALA A 121 2.08 8.73 -17.78
CA ALA A 121 1.11 9.35 -18.68
C ALA A 121 0.94 8.57 -19.98
N SER A 122 0.00 8.99 -20.83
CA SER A 122 -0.31 8.39 -22.13
C SER A 122 -0.79 6.93 -22.05
N TRP A 123 -1.48 6.59 -20.97
CA TRP A 123 -2.16 5.29 -20.82
C TRP A 123 -3.37 5.19 -21.78
N PRO A 124 -3.74 4.00 -22.30
CA PRO A 124 -3.11 2.68 -22.05
C PRO A 124 -2.10 2.26 -23.13
N LYS A 125 -1.90 3.04 -24.20
CA LYS A 125 -1.21 2.56 -25.41
C LYS A 125 0.29 2.81 -25.39
N THR A 126 0.69 4.07 -25.57
CA THR A 126 2.11 4.40 -25.74
C THR A 126 2.88 4.42 -24.43
N GLY A 127 2.34 5.04 -23.41
CA GLY A 127 2.97 5.19 -22.11
C GLY A 127 4.26 6.03 -22.11
N SER A 128 4.38 6.92 -21.14
CA SER A 128 5.58 7.73 -20.93
C SER A 128 5.80 7.97 -19.44
N VAL A 129 7.06 8.04 -19.02
CA VAL A 129 7.46 8.35 -17.65
C VAL A 129 7.99 9.77 -17.63
N HIS A 130 7.52 10.57 -16.69
CA HIS A 130 7.93 11.96 -16.53
C HIS A 130 8.41 12.22 -15.10
N TRP A 131 9.33 13.15 -14.95
CA TRP A 131 9.69 13.75 -13.68
C TRP A 131 9.08 15.15 -13.61
N LEU A 132 8.23 15.38 -12.63
CA LEU A 132 7.69 16.68 -12.27
C LEU A 132 8.61 17.27 -11.21
N ARG A 133 9.54 18.12 -11.64
CA ARG A 133 10.53 18.74 -10.78
C ARG A 133 9.94 19.99 -10.15
N ARG A 134 9.94 20.04 -8.80
CA ARG A 134 9.51 21.21 -8.05
C ARG A 134 10.49 22.39 -8.24
N GLY A 135 9.94 23.61 -8.31
CA GLY A 135 10.72 24.86 -8.24
C GLY A 135 11.27 25.16 -6.84
N ALA A 136 12.08 26.20 -6.72
CA ALA A 136 12.62 26.63 -5.43
C ALA A 136 11.52 27.14 -4.48
N THR A 137 10.42 27.66 -5.03
CA THR A 137 9.24 28.10 -4.29
C THR A 137 7.99 27.44 -4.86
N LEU A 138 6.87 27.47 -4.11
CA LEU A 138 5.58 26.95 -4.58
C LEU A 138 4.95 27.79 -5.69
N ASP A 139 5.36 29.04 -5.84
CA ASP A 139 4.87 29.96 -6.87
C ASP A 139 5.55 29.73 -8.23
N GLU A 140 6.69 29.02 -8.24
CA GLU A 140 7.38 28.67 -9.48
C GLU A 140 6.68 27.52 -10.20
N PRO A 141 6.52 27.60 -11.55
CA PRO A 141 5.97 26.49 -12.32
C PRO A 141 6.85 25.23 -12.17
N TRP A 142 6.20 24.09 -11.96
CA TRP A 142 6.87 22.81 -11.99
C TRP A 142 7.41 22.50 -13.39
N LYS A 143 8.58 21.90 -13.47
CA LYS A 143 9.19 21.51 -14.74
C LYS A 143 8.85 20.05 -15.04
N VAL A 144 8.37 19.80 -16.26
CA VAL A 144 8.12 18.43 -16.75
C VAL A 144 9.34 17.97 -17.57
N LEU A 145 10.01 16.92 -17.09
CA LEU A 145 11.14 16.29 -17.79
C LEU A 145 10.70 14.89 -18.24
N ASP A 146 10.97 14.55 -19.50
CA ASP A 146 10.67 13.24 -20.06
C ASP A 146 11.78 12.25 -19.71
N LEU A 147 11.43 11.14 -19.04
CA LEU A 147 12.34 10.05 -18.67
C LEU A 147 12.32 8.90 -19.70
N GLY A 148 11.41 8.95 -20.64
CA GLY A 148 11.30 8.01 -21.73
C GLY A 148 9.99 7.23 -21.80
N PRO A 149 9.80 6.43 -22.87
CA PRO A 149 8.58 5.66 -23.07
C PRO A 149 8.60 4.36 -22.25
N LEU A 150 7.41 3.98 -21.75
CA LEU A 150 7.16 2.66 -21.21
C LEU A 150 5.72 2.24 -21.56
N HIS A 151 5.58 1.27 -22.46
CA HIS A 151 4.30 0.84 -23.02
C HIS A 151 3.31 0.46 -21.92
N SER A 152 2.06 0.97 -22.01
CA SER A 152 0.95 0.63 -21.11
C SER A 152 1.26 0.84 -19.62
N ILE A 153 1.99 1.90 -19.28
CA ILE A 153 2.35 2.27 -17.90
C ILE A 153 1.11 2.25 -16.98
N HIS A 154 1.27 1.71 -15.74
CA HIS A 154 0.10 1.58 -14.87
C HIS A 154 0.33 1.88 -13.39
N ARG A 155 1.39 1.35 -12.77
CA ARG A 155 1.74 1.63 -11.36
C ARG A 155 3.22 1.91 -11.22
N MET A 156 3.59 2.72 -10.22
CA MET A 156 4.99 3.03 -9.93
C MET A 156 5.24 3.23 -8.43
N ARG A 157 6.44 2.86 -7.99
CA ARG A 157 6.90 3.03 -6.60
C ARG A 157 8.42 3.19 -6.56
N TRP A 158 8.89 3.89 -5.53
CA TRP A 158 10.31 4.00 -5.23
C TRP A 158 10.73 2.94 -4.21
N ALA A 159 11.80 2.19 -4.51
CA ALA A 159 12.44 1.27 -3.58
C ALA A 159 13.85 0.91 -4.08
N ASP A 160 14.76 0.58 -3.17
CA ASP A 160 16.09 0.08 -3.54
C ASP A 160 16.02 -1.42 -3.87
N VAL A 161 15.52 -1.74 -5.05
CA VAL A 161 15.37 -3.12 -5.53
C VAL A 161 16.63 -3.68 -6.20
N LEU A 162 17.66 -2.84 -6.36
CA LEU A 162 18.95 -3.21 -6.94
C LEU A 162 20.08 -3.27 -5.89
N ASP A 163 19.75 -3.14 -4.59
CA ASP A 163 20.70 -3.14 -3.48
C ASP A 163 21.90 -2.20 -3.71
N THR A 164 21.59 -0.97 -4.13
CA THR A 164 22.60 0.06 -4.46
C THR A 164 22.76 1.10 -3.35
N GLY A 165 21.93 1.05 -2.32
CA GLY A 165 21.79 2.10 -1.30
C GLY A 165 21.01 3.33 -1.78
N HIS A 166 20.42 3.27 -2.97
CA HIS A 166 19.60 4.33 -3.57
C HIS A 166 18.32 3.75 -4.17
N ALA A 167 17.19 4.41 -3.96
CA ALA A 167 15.91 3.97 -4.51
C ALA A 167 15.89 4.07 -6.05
N GLN A 168 15.29 3.06 -6.70
CA GLN A 168 14.92 3.10 -8.10
C GLN A 168 13.42 3.29 -8.23
N LEU A 169 12.99 3.93 -9.32
CA LEU A 169 11.58 3.99 -9.69
C LEU A 169 11.18 2.68 -10.37
N VAL A 170 10.47 1.83 -9.65
CA VAL A 170 9.92 0.58 -10.20
C VAL A 170 8.58 0.86 -10.85
N VAL A 171 8.44 0.51 -12.11
CA VAL A 171 7.25 0.80 -12.93
C VAL A 171 6.71 -0.50 -13.53
N SER A 172 5.43 -0.79 -13.26
CA SER A 172 4.72 -1.92 -13.87
C SER A 172 3.81 -1.46 -15.01
N PRO A 173 4.01 -2.00 -16.23
CA PRO A 173 3.04 -1.89 -17.31
C PRO A 173 1.84 -2.82 -17.10
N LEU A 174 0.64 -2.38 -17.53
CA LEU A 174 -0.56 -3.23 -17.46
C LEU A 174 -0.57 -4.35 -18.50
N ALA A 175 -0.14 -4.05 -19.72
CA ALA A 175 -0.19 -4.98 -20.84
C ALA A 175 1.12 -4.99 -21.61
N ALA A 176 1.47 -6.16 -22.16
CA ALA A 176 2.62 -6.30 -23.04
C ALA A 176 2.36 -5.66 -24.41
N PRO A 177 3.40 -5.11 -25.07
CA PRO A 177 3.34 -4.75 -26.48
C PRO A 177 3.00 -5.97 -27.33
N GLU A 178 2.38 -5.73 -28.48
CA GLU A 178 2.08 -6.80 -29.43
C GLU A 178 3.33 -7.62 -29.80
N GLY A 179 3.21 -8.94 -29.77
CA GLY A 179 4.30 -9.87 -30.08
C GLY A 179 5.37 -10.03 -28.99
N LYS A 180 5.18 -9.44 -27.81
CA LYS A 180 6.07 -9.64 -26.65
C LYS A 180 5.51 -10.69 -25.69
N PRO A 181 6.39 -11.49 -25.02
CA PRO A 181 5.95 -12.56 -24.13
C PRO A 181 5.33 -12.07 -22.81
N GLY A 182 5.65 -10.85 -22.40
CA GLY A 182 5.17 -10.26 -21.14
C GLY A 182 5.44 -8.78 -21.03
N VAL A 183 5.01 -8.19 -19.92
CA VAL A 183 5.24 -6.78 -19.58
C VAL A 183 6.68 -6.60 -19.06
N ALA A 184 7.31 -5.50 -19.39
CA ALA A 184 8.64 -5.17 -18.88
C ALA A 184 8.51 -4.43 -17.52
N LEU A 185 8.45 -5.16 -16.41
CA LEU A 185 8.57 -4.55 -15.09
C LEU A 185 9.96 -3.93 -14.98
N THR A 186 10.03 -2.61 -14.91
CA THR A 186 11.27 -1.86 -15.12
C THR A 186 11.60 -1.01 -13.91
N ALA A 187 12.86 -1.08 -13.46
CA ALA A 187 13.45 -0.17 -12.49
C ALA A 187 14.27 0.90 -13.22
N PHE A 188 14.00 2.17 -12.92
CA PHE A 188 14.75 3.33 -13.42
C PHE A 188 15.69 3.81 -12.32
N SER A 189 16.99 3.89 -12.63
CA SER A 189 18.01 4.39 -11.69
C SER A 189 18.25 5.88 -11.93
N ILE A 190 18.27 6.67 -10.84
CA ILE A 190 18.55 8.09 -10.88
C ILE A 190 20.04 8.28 -11.21
N PRO A 191 20.40 9.00 -12.32
CA PRO A 191 21.78 9.29 -12.64
C PRO A 191 22.37 10.43 -11.78
N ALA A 192 23.68 10.67 -11.90
CA ALA A 192 24.36 11.72 -11.13
C ALA A 192 23.83 13.13 -11.41
N ASP A 193 23.43 13.43 -12.64
CA ASP A 193 22.70 14.65 -13.01
C ASP A 193 21.34 14.24 -13.61
N PRO A 194 20.30 14.10 -12.75
CA PRO A 194 19.01 13.55 -13.20
C PRO A 194 18.30 14.42 -14.25
N ALA A 195 18.65 15.69 -14.35
CA ALA A 195 18.05 16.62 -15.31
C ALA A 195 18.72 16.60 -16.69
N LYS A 196 19.93 16.05 -16.81
CA LYS A 196 20.69 16.05 -18.08
C LYS A 196 21.05 14.65 -18.58
N ASP A 197 21.32 13.74 -17.64
CA ASP A 197 21.80 12.41 -17.99
C ASP A 197 20.61 11.48 -18.26
N ARG A 198 20.82 10.53 -19.16
CA ARG A 198 19.82 9.49 -19.41
C ARG A 198 19.73 8.56 -18.21
N TRP A 199 18.50 8.29 -17.74
CA TRP A 199 18.26 7.33 -16.68
C TRP A 199 18.54 5.89 -17.16
N GLY A 200 19.29 5.15 -16.35
CA GLY A 200 19.50 3.72 -16.52
C GLY A 200 18.24 2.94 -16.29
N THR A 201 18.06 1.81 -16.98
CA THR A 201 16.90 0.93 -16.79
C THR A 201 17.34 -0.52 -16.61
N THR A 202 16.70 -1.21 -15.67
CA THR A 202 16.87 -2.65 -15.42
C THR A 202 15.51 -3.32 -15.49
N ILE A 203 15.35 -4.39 -16.27
CA ILE A 203 14.13 -5.18 -16.32
C ILE A 203 14.20 -6.22 -15.20
N LEU A 204 13.25 -6.16 -14.26
CA LEU A 204 13.14 -7.11 -13.14
C LEU A 204 12.47 -8.42 -13.61
N ASP A 205 11.42 -8.31 -14.42
CA ASP A 205 10.75 -9.44 -15.10
C ASP A 205 10.15 -8.99 -16.42
N GLY A 206 10.17 -9.86 -17.43
CA GLY A 206 9.62 -9.63 -18.77
C GLY A 206 8.70 -10.75 -19.24
N THR A 207 8.21 -11.60 -18.32
CA THR A 207 7.48 -12.82 -18.64
C THR A 207 6.05 -12.88 -18.15
N LEU A 208 5.68 -12.01 -17.18
CA LEU A 208 4.32 -11.91 -16.63
C LEU A 208 3.44 -11.03 -17.53
N ASN A 209 2.12 -11.26 -17.49
CA ASN A 209 1.15 -10.51 -18.28
C ASN A 209 0.08 -9.91 -17.40
N ARG A 210 -0.59 -8.83 -17.90
CA ARG A 210 -1.64 -8.14 -17.14
C ARG A 210 -1.20 -7.84 -15.71
N MET A 211 -0.01 -7.26 -15.57
CA MET A 211 0.52 -6.89 -14.26
C MET A 211 -0.17 -5.60 -13.78
N HIS A 212 -1.18 -5.77 -12.96
CA HIS A 212 -1.97 -4.62 -12.50
C HIS A 212 -1.23 -3.82 -11.44
N ASN A 213 -0.56 -4.50 -10.50
CA ASN A 213 0.15 -3.85 -9.41
C ASN A 213 1.38 -4.65 -8.96
N HIS A 214 2.22 -4.00 -8.17
CA HIS A 214 3.37 -4.57 -7.49
C HIS A 214 3.53 -3.93 -6.10
N ALA A 215 4.25 -4.59 -5.21
CA ALA A 215 4.62 -4.07 -3.89
C ALA A 215 6.09 -4.41 -3.61
N GLN A 216 6.75 -3.59 -2.79
CA GLN A 216 8.12 -3.82 -2.34
C GLN A 216 8.12 -4.06 -0.84
N ALA A 217 8.80 -5.11 -0.41
CA ALA A 217 9.02 -5.47 0.99
C ALA A 217 10.22 -6.40 1.10
N ASP A 218 10.86 -6.43 2.25
CA ASP A 218 11.81 -7.48 2.62
C ASP A 218 11.00 -8.67 3.15
N VAL A 219 10.67 -9.63 2.26
CA VAL A 219 9.73 -10.75 2.55
C VAL A 219 10.37 -11.85 3.38
N ASP A 220 11.69 -11.99 3.36
CA ASP A 220 12.40 -13.04 4.09
C ASP A 220 13.35 -12.53 5.20
N ALA A 221 13.27 -11.24 5.48
CA ALA A 221 14.05 -10.54 6.49
C ALA A 221 15.58 -10.68 6.29
N ASP A 222 16.03 -10.67 5.02
CA ASP A 222 17.45 -10.70 4.67
C ASP A 222 18.07 -9.29 4.55
N GLY A 223 17.25 -8.25 4.66
CA GLY A 223 17.63 -6.85 4.60
C GLY A 223 17.60 -6.26 3.17
N GLN A 224 17.30 -7.05 2.15
CA GLN A 224 17.12 -6.58 0.78
C GLN A 224 15.63 -6.41 0.45
N ILE A 225 15.31 -5.47 -0.42
CA ILE A 225 13.93 -5.24 -0.83
C ILE A 225 13.56 -6.13 -1.99
N ASP A 226 12.61 -7.01 -1.76
CA ASP A 226 11.98 -7.86 -2.76
C ASP A 226 10.87 -7.12 -3.52
N THR A 227 10.48 -7.66 -4.68
CA THR A 227 9.30 -7.19 -5.41
C THR A 227 8.25 -8.28 -5.50
N LEU A 228 7.08 -7.99 -4.94
CA LEU A 228 5.86 -8.79 -5.09
C LEU A 228 5.07 -8.25 -6.28
N THR A 229 4.56 -9.14 -7.14
CA THR A 229 3.75 -8.77 -8.30
C THR A 229 2.38 -9.41 -8.27
N ALA A 230 1.35 -8.66 -8.67
CA ALA A 230 0.01 -9.18 -8.97
C ALA A 230 -0.23 -9.12 -10.48
N SER A 231 -0.43 -10.29 -11.07
CA SER A 231 -0.55 -10.46 -12.52
C SER A 231 -1.62 -11.49 -12.88
N ARG A 232 -1.90 -11.63 -14.17
CA ARG A 232 -2.75 -12.72 -14.69
C ARG A 232 -2.28 -14.12 -14.28
N GLU A 233 -0.99 -14.29 -14.09
CA GLU A 233 -0.37 -15.55 -13.67
C GLU A 233 -0.46 -15.77 -12.15
N GLY A 234 -0.87 -14.76 -11.38
CA GLY A 234 -0.99 -14.82 -9.93
C GLY A 234 -0.01 -13.89 -9.20
N VAL A 235 0.39 -14.29 -8.01
CA VAL A 235 1.35 -13.56 -7.15
C VAL A 235 2.73 -14.19 -7.29
N HIS A 236 3.72 -13.35 -7.60
CA HIS A 236 5.12 -13.77 -7.73
C HIS A 236 6.01 -12.91 -6.83
N LEU A 237 7.04 -13.54 -6.30
CA LEU A 237 8.14 -12.91 -5.58
C LEU A 237 9.36 -12.86 -6.50
N LEU A 238 9.90 -11.66 -6.71
CA LEU A 238 11.14 -11.41 -7.44
C LEU A 238 12.21 -10.98 -6.46
N ARG A 239 13.34 -11.69 -6.46
CA ARG A 239 14.50 -11.41 -5.63
C ARG A 239 15.71 -11.13 -6.46
N GLN A 240 16.48 -10.13 -6.09
CA GLN A 240 17.78 -9.91 -6.69
C GLN A 240 18.76 -11.01 -6.29
N GLY A 241 19.50 -11.53 -7.25
CA GLY A 241 20.57 -12.50 -7.05
C GLY A 241 21.77 -12.18 -7.93
N ALA A 242 22.84 -12.96 -7.82
CA ALA A 242 24.09 -12.74 -8.56
C ALA A 242 23.91 -12.75 -10.09
N ASP A 243 22.96 -13.53 -10.60
CA ASP A 243 22.70 -13.70 -12.03
C ASP A 243 21.46 -12.95 -12.54
N GLY A 244 20.95 -11.98 -11.76
CA GLY A 244 19.72 -11.24 -12.03
C GLY A 244 18.60 -11.60 -11.05
N PHE A 245 17.33 -11.43 -11.46
CA PHE A 245 16.19 -11.65 -10.58
C PHE A 245 15.69 -13.09 -10.63
N ALA A 246 15.69 -13.76 -9.47
CA ALA A 246 15.01 -15.04 -9.29
C ALA A 246 13.52 -14.81 -9.07
N LYS A 247 12.66 -15.64 -9.71
CA LYS A 247 11.21 -15.56 -9.58
C LYS A 247 10.64 -16.82 -8.92
N ALA A 248 9.86 -16.64 -7.86
CA ALA A 248 9.07 -17.69 -7.22
C ALA A 248 7.58 -17.39 -7.36
N THR A 249 6.75 -18.42 -7.64
CA THR A 249 5.29 -18.31 -7.65
C THR A 249 4.77 -18.54 -6.23
N LEU A 250 4.23 -17.52 -5.58
CA LEU A 250 3.62 -17.65 -4.26
C LEU A 250 2.19 -18.16 -4.35
N ALA A 251 1.45 -17.74 -5.38
CA ALA A 251 0.07 -18.17 -5.59
C ALA A 251 -0.34 -17.97 -7.05
N THR A 252 -1.32 -18.74 -7.51
CA THR A 252 -1.87 -18.61 -8.88
C THR A 252 -3.07 -17.67 -8.95
N GLY A 253 -3.58 -17.19 -7.80
CA GLY A 253 -4.80 -16.42 -7.75
C GLY A 253 -6.03 -17.24 -8.14
N ILE A 254 -7.05 -16.55 -8.66
CA ILE A 254 -8.23 -17.25 -9.19
C ILE A 254 -7.89 -17.95 -10.50
N ALA A 255 -8.30 -19.22 -10.62
CA ALA A 255 -8.21 -19.97 -11.86
C ALA A 255 -9.39 -19.61 -12.77
N GLY A 256 -9.14 -18.83 -13.80
CA GLY A 256 -10.18 -18.41 -14.76
C GLY A 256 -10.04 -19.05 -16.11
N GLY A 257 -11.12 -18.98 -16.91
CA GLY A 257 -11.17 -19.54 -18.26
C GLY A 257 -10.53 -18.68 -19.34
N THR A 258 -10.26 -17.39 -19.07
CA THR A 258 -9.69 -16.42 -20.02
C THR A 258 -8.56 -15.61 -19.35
N PRO A 259 -7.71 -14.95 -20.14
CA PRO A 259 -6.66 -14.09 -19.63
C PRO A 259 -7.13 -12.96 -18.70
N ASP A 260 -8.34 -12.46 -18.89
CA ASP A 260 -8.88 -11.34 -18.11
C ASP A 260 -9.68 -11.83 -16.89
N THR A 261 -9.88 -13.13 -16.73
CA THR A 261 -10.63 -13.75 -15.64
C THR A 261 -9.77 -14.66 -14.76
N SER A 262 -8.44 -14.52 -14.80
CA SER A 262 -7.49 -15.31 -14.01
C SER A 262 -6.48 -14.44 -13.28
N GLY A 263 -5.85 -15.00 -12.27
CA GLY A 263 -4.78 -14.36 -11.48
C GLY A 263 -5.27 -13.33 -10.49
N CYS A 264 -4.46 -12.30 -10.32
CA CYS A 264 -4.63 -11.23 -9.33
C CYS A 264 -4.47 -9.84 -9.96
N GLY A 265 -5.11 -8.84 -9.37
CA GLY A 265 -4.98 -7.44 -9.76
C GLY A 265 -4.22 -6.58 -8.76
N GLU A 266 -4.88 -6.13 -7.71
CA GLU A 266 -4.24 -5.36 -6.64
C GLU A 266 -3.47 -6.28 -5.67
N ILE A 267 -2.45 -5.72 -5.00
CA ILE A 267 -1.68 -6.42 -3.98
C ILE A 267 -1.22 -5.47 -2.88
N LYS A 268 -1.38 -5.89 -1.62
CA LYS A 268 -0.78 -5.27 -0.43
C LYS A 268 -0.24 -6.34 0.51
N LEU A 269 0.78 -5.97 1.27
CA LEU A 269 1.28 -6.74 2.41
C LEU A 269 0.72 -6.11 3.68
N GLY A 270 0.32 -6.93 4.65
CA GLY A 270 -0.13 -6.48 5.96
C GLY A 270 0.35 -7.43 7.06
N THR A 271 0.18 -7.01 8.30
CA THR A 271 0.58 -7.74 9.50
C THR A 271 -0.65 -7.96 10.38
N LEU A 272 -0.89 -9.16 10.85
CA LEU A 272 -1.91 -9.46 11.86
C LEU A 272 -1.45 -9.00 13.25
N ALA A 273 -2.36 -8.75 14.17
CA ALA A 273 -2.05 -8.44 15.58
C ALA A 273 -1.15 -9.48 16.27
N SER A 274 -1.06 -10.69 15.71
CA SER A 274 -0.11 -11.73 16.15
C SER A 274 1.32 -11.53 15.65
N GLY A 275 1.60 -10.50 14.84
CA GLY A 275 2.87 -10.25 14.17
C GLY A 275 3.11 -11.11 12.91
N ARG A 276 2.12 -11.91 12.48
CA ARG A 276 2.23 -12.70 11.24
C ARG A 276 1.84 -11.86 10.04
N GLU A 277 2.63 -11.95 8.99
CA GLU A 277 2.34 -11.30 7.72
C GLU A 277 1.22 -12.01 6.94
N PHE A 278 0.54 -11.22 6.10
CA PHE A 278 -0.39 -11.71 5.09
C PHE A 278 -0.28 -10.85 3.83
N LEU A 279 -0.63 -11.43 2.69
CA LEU A 279 -0.88 -10.67 1.47
C LEU A 279 -2.39 -10.58 1.25
N VAL A 280 -2.85 -9.49 0.68
CA VAL A 280 -4.22 -9.34 0.20
C VAL A 280 -4.19 -8.95 -1.28
N THR A 281 -5.12 -9.52 -2.04
CA THR A 281 -5.29 -9.23 -3.48
C THR A 281 -6.76 -9.01 -3.82
N VAL A 282 -6.98 -8.30 -4.93
CA VAL A 282 -8.27 -8.30 -5.64
C VAL A 282 -8.17 -9.28 -6.81
N GLU A 283 -9.17 -10.15 -7.00
CA GLU A 283 -9.12 -11.23 -7.99
C GLU A 283 -10.41 -11.35 -8.83
N PRO A 284 -10.25 -11.61 -10.14
CA PRO A 284 -9.04 -11.50 -10.97
C PRO A 284 -8.56 -10.05 -11.06
N MET A 285 -8.08 -9.53 -12.13
CA MET A 285 -7.46 -8.21 -12.26
C MET A 285 -8.29 -7.03 -11.66
N HIS A 286 -9.39 -6.60 -12.28
CA HIS A 286 -10.39 -5.68 -11.68
C HIS A 286 -11.51 -6.53 -11.11
N GLY A 287 -11.24 -7.20 -9.99
CA GLY A 287 -11.90 -8.42 -9.64
C GLY A 287 -13.21 -8.32 -8.91
N THR A 288 -13.72 -9.51 -8.69
CA THR A 288 -14.99 -9.76 -8.00
C THR A 288 -14.79 -10.26 -6.59
N ALA A 289 -13.55 -10.58 -6.19
CA ALA A 289 -13.22 -11.17 -4.90
C ALA A 289 -12.04 -10.47 -4.23
N VAL A 290 -12.05 -10.46 -2.91
CA VAL A 290 -10.94 -10.12 -2.05
C VAL A 290 -10.38 -11.40 -1.46
N ALA A 291 -9.09 -11.67 -1.70
CA ALA A 291 -8.42 -12.88 -1.22
C ALA A 291 -7.21 -12.53 -0.35
N VAL A 292 -7.04 -13.28 0.73
CA VAL A 292 -5.91 -13.17 1.66
C VAL A 292 -5.03 -14.41 1.52
N TYR A 293 -3.72 -14.21 1.61
CA TYR A 293 -2.72 -15.26 1.55
C TYR A 293 -1.86 -15.24 2.80
N HIS A 294 -1.63 -16.40 3.36
CA HIS A 294 -0.75 -16.57 4.52
C HIS A 294 0.51 -17.35 4.12
N PRO A 295 1.69 -16.92 4.63
CA PRO A 295 2.95 -17.60 4.33
C PRO A 295 2.89 -19.09 4.60
N SER A 296 3.60 -19.85 3.77
CA SER A 296 3.83 -21.28 3.99
C SER A 296 4.86 -21.51 5.09
N SER A 297 4.68 -22.58 5.87
CA SER A 297 5.70 -23.05 6.80
C SER A 297 6.93 -23.67 6.11
N GLU A 298 6.87 -23.86 4.80
CA GLU A 298 7.96 -24.45 4.00
C GLU A 298 9.01 -23.41 3.54
N GLY A 299 8.76 -22.13 3.83
CA GLY A 299 9.67 -21.01 3.55
C GLY A 299 9.04 -19.92 2.69
N PRO A 300 9.72 -18.77 2.57
CA PRO A 300 9.15 -17.56 1.96
C PRO A 300 8.88 -17.68 0.45
N SER A 301 9.58 -18.57 -0.24
CA SER A 301 9.37 -18.85 -1.67
C SER A 301 8.39 -19.99 -1.95
N ALA A 302 7.88 -20.67 -0.91
CA ALA A 302 6.89 -21.72 -1.07
C ALA A 302 5.49 -21.15 -1.32
N PRO A 303 4.56 -21.90 -1.97
CA PRO A 303 3.22 -21.42 -2.21
C PRO A 303 2.47 -21.05 -0.93
N TRP A 304 1.87 -19.87 -0.92
CA TRP A 304 1.10 -19.34 0.21
C TRP A 304 -0.34 -19.87 0.19
N ARG A 305 -0.92 -20.03 1.36
CA ARG A 305 -2.28 -20.54 1.51
C ARG A 305 -3.30 -19.43 1.22
N ARG A 306 -4.06 -19.57 0.12
CA ARG A 306 -5.11 -18.65 -0.31
C ARG A 306 -6.43 -18.88 0.43
N THR A 307 -7.09 -17.79 0.81
CA THR A 307 -8.46 -17.77 1.35
C THR A 307 -9.23 -16.60 0.76
N VAL A 308 -10.36 -16.82 0.11
CA VAL A 308 -11.30 -15.75 -0.28
C VAL A 308 -12.03 -15.30 0.97
N ILE A 309 -11.97 -14.01 1.29
CA ILE A 309 -12.62 -13.44 2.46
C ILE A 309 -13.93 -12.74 2.12
N ASP A 310 -14.09 -12.30 0.86
CA ASP A 310 -15.35 -11.74 0.34
C ASP A 310 -15.38 -11.85 -1.19
N GLU A 311 -16.59 -11.94 -1.75
CA GLU A 311 -16.80 -12.04 -3.20
C GLU A 311 -18.16 -11.45 -3.62
N GLY A 312 -18.31 -11.18 -4.89
CA GLY A 312 -19.56 -10.64 -5.44
C GLY A 312 -19.45 -9.18 -5.85
N TYR A 313 -18.27 -8.58 -5.76
CA TYR A 313 -18.02 -7.23 -6.27
C TYR A 313 -18.05 -7.17 -7.80
N ALA A 314 -18.28 -5.95 -8.30
CA ALA A 314 -18.00 -5.61 -9.69
C ALA A 314 -16.89 -4.55 -9.69
N ARG A 315 -15.76 -4.85 -10.33
CA ARG A 315 -14.60 -3.97 -10.43
C ARG A 315 -14.04 -3.52 -9.06
N GLY A 316 -13.59 -4.45 -8.23
CA GLY A 316 -12.67 -4.17 -7.13
C GLY A 316 -11.36 -3.58 -7.70
N HIS A 317 -10.89 -2.45 -7.16
CA HIS A 317 -9.79 -1.72 -7.80
C HIS A 317 -8.74 -1.20 -6.83
N ALA A 318 -9.10 -0.86 -5.61
CA ALA A 318 -8.18 -0.26 -4.64
C ALA A 318 -8.03 -1.11 -3.38
N LEU A 319 -6.81 -1.19 -2.86
CA LEU A 319 -6.47 -1.84 -1.60
C LEU A 319 -5.51 -0.97 -0.78
N GLY A 320 -5.68 -1.02 0.55
CA GLY A 320 -4.74 -0.57 1.56
C GLY A 320 -4.63 -1.58 2.69
N THR A 321 -3.53 -1.56 3.42
CA THR A 321 -3.34 -2.26 4.69
C THR A 321 -2.80 -1.26 5.70
N VAL A 322 -3.43 -1.16 6.86
CA VAL A 322 -3.10 -0.16 7.87
C VAL A 322 -3.76 -0.51 9.21
N ASP A 323 -3.07 -0.32 10.33
CA ASP A 323 -3.63 -0.46 11.69
C ASP A 323 -4.57 0.72 12.01
N LEU A 324 -5.86 0.55 11.72
CA LEU A 324 -6.88 1.58 11.90
C LEU A 324 -7.36 1.69 13.36
N ASP A 325 -7.30 0.61 14.15
CA ASP A 325 -7.87 0.56 15.50
C ASP A 325 -6.80 0.49 16.62
N GLY A 326 -5.51 0.37 16.28
CA GLY A 326 -4.39 0.42 17.21
C GLY A 326 -4.14 -0.86 17.96
N ASP A 327 -4.61 -1.98 17.47
CA ASP A 327 -4.40 -3.28 18.09
C ASP A 327 -3.05 -3.92 17.67
N GLY A 328 -2.32 -3.27 16.73
CA GLY A 328 -1.06 -3.72 16.16
C GLY A 328 -1.23 -4.67 14.98
N GLY A 329 -2.45 -4.87 14.51
CA GLY A 329 -2.78 -5.60 13.28
C GLY A 329 -3.31 -4.66 12.21
N ASP A 330 -2.98 -4.93 10.95
CA ASP A 330 -3.50 -4.15 9.84
C ASP A 330 -4.91 -4.59 9.46
N GLU A 331 -5.81 -3.62 9.32
CA GLU A 331 -7.04 -3.77 8.57
C GLU A 331 -6.79 -3.69 7.07
N ILE A 332 -7.65 -4.37 6.29
CA ILE A 332 -7.69 -4.20 4.85
C ILE A 332 -8.71 -3.13 4.51
N VAL A 333 -8.27 -2.07 3.84
CA VAL A 333 -9.14 -1.06 3.22
C VAL A 333 -9.33 -1.44 1.76
N PHE A 334 -10.58 -1.60 1.34
CA PHE A 334 -10.93 -2.04 -0.02
C PHE A 334 -11.88 -1.06 -0.69
N GLY A 335 -11.68 -0.83 -1.99
CA GLY A 335 -12.54 -0.01 -2.82
C GLY A 335 -12.99 -0.70 -4.11
N SER A 336 -14.28 -0.55 -4.45
CA SER A 336 -14.86 -0.96 -5.73
C SER A 336 -15.59 0.20 -6.41
N SER A 337 -15.73 0.12 -7.75
CA SER A 337 -16.27 1.24 -8.53
C SER A 337 -17.61 0.96 -9.20
N ASP A 338 -17.94 -0.28 -9.55
CA ASP A 338 -19.07 -0.58 -10.41
C ASP A 338 -20.25 -1.22 -9.65
N GLN A 339 -21.45 -1.11 -10.22
CA GLN A 339 -22.64 -1.75 -9.67
C GLN A 339 -22.52 -3.27 -9.74
N SER A 340 -22.85 -3.94 -8.65
CA SER A 340 -22.92 -5.40 -8.57
C SER A 340 -24.38 -5.89 -8.55
N ALA A 341 -24.59 -7.10 -9.06
CA ALA A 341 -25.87 -7.81 -8.90
C ALA A 341 -26.04 -8.38 -7.48
N VAL A 342 -24.96 -8.46 -6.69
CA VAL A 342 -24.99 -8.93 -5.30
C VAL A 342 -25.29 -7.73 -4.40
N GLU A 343 -26.34 -7.84 -3.59
CA GLU A 343 -26.75 -6.80 -2.66
C GLU A 343 -25.61 -6.45 -1.69
N GLY A 344 -25.37 -5.14 -1.48
CA GLY A 344 -24.29 -4.64 -0.60
C GLY A 344 -22.88 -4.74 -1.17
N HIS A 345 -22.72 -5.09 -2.48
CA HIS A 345 -21.43 -5.19 -3.17
C HIS A 345 -21.31 -4.25 -4.39
N GLY A 346 -22.13 -3.20 -4.47
CA GLY A 346 -21.98 -2.13 -5.46
C GLY A 346 -20.73 -1.26 -5.20
N PRO A 347 -20.68 -0.03 -5.75
CA PRO A 347 -19.59 0.88 -5.44
C PRO A 347 -19.45 1.03 -3.93
N THR A 348 -18.27 0.70 -3.41
CA THR A 348 -18.08 0.54 -1.96
C THR A 348 -16.68 0.96 -1.54
N LEU A 349 -16.57 1.66 -0.41
CA LEU A 349 -15.38 1.70 0.42
C LEU A 349 -15.67 0.88 1.68
N ALA A 350 -14.87 -0.15 1.94
CA ALA A 350 -15.06 -1.06 3.07
C ALA A 350 -13.74 -1.32 3.81
N VAL A 351 -13.86 -1.69 5.09
CA VAL A 351 -12.76 -2.17 5.94
C VAL A 351 -13.02 -3.62 6.32
N TYR A 352 -11.99 -4.45 6.24
CA TYR A 352 -12.03 -5.82 6.75
C TYR A 352 -11.10 -5.93 7.94
N ARG A 353 -11.61 -6.48 9.03
CA ARG A 353 -10.87 -6.77 10.26
C ARG A 353 -10.68 -8.27 10.45
N ALA A 354 -9.44 -8.67 10.77
CA ALA A 354 -9.12 -10.05 11.08
C ALA A 354 -9.44 -10.39 12.54
N ASN A 355 -9.77 -11.65 12.81
CA ASN A 355 -9.56 -12.19 14.14
C ASN A 355 -8.05 -12.45 14.37
N ALA A 356 -7.63 -12.70 15.62
CA ALA A 356 -6.22 -12.77 16.02
C ALA A 356 -5.34 -13.72 15.19
N ASP A 357 -5.90 -14.79 14.60
CA ASP A 357 -5.17 -15.75 13.78
C ASP A 357 -5.34 -15.55 12.25
N GLY A 358 -6.11 -14.53 11.84
CA GLY A 358 -6.37 -14.24 10.42
C GLY A 358 -7.23 -15.27 9.70
N SER A 359 -7.88 -16.19 10.44
CA SER A 359 -8.74 -17.23 9.83
C SER A 359 -10.13 -16.73 9.46
N ARG A 360 -10.57 -15.61 10.04
CA ARG A 360 -11.87 -14.97 9.81
C ARG A 360 -11.71 -13.47 9.68
N TRP A 361 -12.43 -12.91 8.73
CA TRP A 361 -12.48 -11.48 8.46
C TRP A 361 -13.92 -10.99 8.54
N THR A 362 -14.14 -9.82 9.13
CA THR A 362 -15.42 -9.14 9.17
C THR A 362 -15.37 -7.87 8.33
N ARG A 363 -16.43 -7.60 7.58
CA ARG A 363 -16.54 -6.42 6.70
C ARG A 363 -17.40 -5.34 7.32
N ASP A 364 -16.91 -4.09 7.28
CA ASP A 364 -17.70 -2.89 7.58
C ASP A 364 -17.67 -1.96 6.38
N VAL A 365 -18.84 -1.55 5.91
CA VAL A 365 -18.99 -0.60 4.81
C VAL A 365 -18.91 0.82 5.36
N ILE A 366 -17.92 1.59 4.90
CA ILE A 366 -17.70 3.00 5.29
C ILE A 366 -18.49 3.93 4.35
N ASP A 367 -18.49 3.63 3.05
CA ASP A 367 -19.22 4.40 2.05
C ASP A 367 -19.85 3.46 1.03
N ALA A 368 -21.15 3.67 0.76
CA ALA A 368 -21.93 2.88 -0.19
C ALA A 368 -22.37 3.77 -1.36
N GLY A 369 -21.47 3.95 -2.32
CA GLY A 369 -21.74 4.68 -3.57
C GLY A 369 -21.46 6.18 -3.56
N GLY A 370 -21.03 6.77 -2.45
CA GLY A 370 -20.61 8.17 -2.40
C GLY A 370 -19.24 8.42 -3.04
N VAL A 371 -18.49 7.34 -3.28
CA VAL A 371 -17.25 7.30 -4.07
C VAL A 371 -17.19 6.00 -4.86
N THR A 372 -16.96 6.09 -6.17
CA THR A 372 -16.68 4.93 -7.04
C THR A 372 -15.16 4.74 -7.07
N VAL A 373 -14.65 3.97 -6.10
CA VAL A 373 -13.22 3.99 -5.75
C VAL A 373 -12.34 3.50 -6.90
N GLU A 374 -11.45 4.36 -7.38
CA GLU A 374 -10.38 4.02 -8.32
C GLU A 374 -9.04 3.82 -7.62
N ASP A 375 -8.75 4.65 -6.60
CA ASP A 375 -7.53 4.51 -5.79
C ASP A 375 -7.77 5.04 -4.38
N LEU A 376 -6.96 4.59 -3.43
CA LEU A 376 -7.02 5.01 -2.03
C LEU A 376 -5.64 5.01 -1.37
N VAL A 377 -5.52 5.84 -0.33
CA VAL A 377 -4.39 5.84 0.60
C VAL A 377 -4.90 6.01 2.03
N ALA A 378 -4.12 5.57 3.02
CA ALA A 378 -4.44 5.77 4.43
C ALA A 378 -3.21 6.22 5.20
N ALA A 379 -3.37 7.25 6.03
CA ALA A 379 -2.37 7.78 6.96
C ALA A 379 -3.04 8.70 8.00
N ASP A 380 -2.36 8.99 9.10
CA ASP A 380 -2.80 10.01 10.06
C ASP A 380 -2.64 11.42 9.45
N LEU A 381 -3.73 11.93 8.87
CA LEU A 381 -3.78 13.25 8.25
C LEU A 381 -4.27 14.35 9.22
N THR A 382 -4.94 13.96 10.30
CA THR A 382 -5.43 14.88 11.32
C THR A 382 -4.44 15.11 12.46
N GLY A 383 -3.40 14.29 12.55
CA GLY A 383 -2.36 14.38 13.55
C GLY A 383 -2.77 13.86 14.92
N ASP A 384 -3.81 13.04 14.99
CA ASP A 384 -4.36 12.48 16.23
C ASP A 384 -3.84 11.05 16.53
N GLY A 385 -2.98 10.51 15.65
CA GLY A 385 -2.40 9.17 15.78
C GLY A 385 -3.25 8.06 15.18
N ASN A 386 -4.47 8.35 14.70
CA ASN A 386 -5.31 7.37 14.02
C ASN A 386 -5.24 7.56 12.51
N PRO A 387 -4.99 6.52 11.71
CA PRO A 387 -4.99 6.67 10.26
C PRO A 387 -6.39 7.03 9.73
N ASP A 388 -6.41 8.03 8.85
CA ASP A 388 -7.55 8.43 8.03
C ASP A 388 -7.45 7.77 6.66
N ILE A 389 -8.56 7.77 5.89
CA ILE A 389 -8.58 7.19 4.55
C ILE A 389 -8.92 8.28 3.53
N VAL A 390 -8.14 8.39 2.46
CA VAL A 390 -8.49 9.20 1.29
C VAL A 390 -8.83 8.26 0.14
N ALA A 391 -9.97 8.49 -0.50
CA ALA A 391 -10.38 7.76 -1.69
C ALA A 391 -10.74 8.73 -2.82
N VAL A 392 -10.38 8.34 -4.05
CA VAL A 392 -10.71 9.08 -5.27
C VAL A 392 -11.66 8.28 -6.14
N GLY A 393 -12.65 8.98 -6.71
CA GLY A 393 -13.73 8.37 -7.45
C GLY A 393 -13.58 8.47 -8.95
N ARG A 394 -13.65 7.31 -9.65
CA ARG A 394 -13.62 7.27 -11.12
C ARG A 394 -14.85 7.89 -11.76
N ALA A 395 -16.04 7.42 -11.43
CA ALA A 395 -17.30 7.88 -12.00
C ALA A 395 -18.03 8.91 -11.14
N THR A 396 -17.69 9.01 -9.87
CA THR A 396 -18.16 10.08 -8.97
C THR A 396 -17.33 11.36 -9.09
N HIS A 397 -16.17 11.30 -9.75
CA HIS A 397 -15.30 12.46 -10.04
C HIS A 397 -14.96 13.27 -8.78
N ASN A 398 -14.70 12.62 -7.65
CA ASN A 398 -14.51 13.31 -6.38
C ASN A 398 -13.30 12.80 -5.60
N VAL A 399 -12.85 13.63 -4.65
CA VAL A 399 -11.87 13.29 -3.62
C VAL A 399 -12.57 13.36 -2.29
N LYS A 400 -12.54 12.27 -1.50
CA LYS A 400 -13.13 12.20 -0.17
C LYS A 400 -12.10 11.78 0.86
N LEU A 401 -12.13 12.45 2.01
CA LEU A 401 -11.42 12.10 3.22
C LEU A 401 -12.42 11.48 4.21
N TYR A 402 -12.04 10.36 4.79
CA TYR A 402 -12.77 9.68 5.86
C TYR A 402 -11.93 9.76 7.12
N VAL A 403 -12.27 10.72 7.99
CA VAL A 403 -11.57 10.95 9.24
C VAL A 403 -11.93 9.83 10.22
N ASN A 404 -10.93 9.16 10.74
CA ASN A 404 -11.08 8.17 11.79
C ASN A 404 -11.41 8.89 13.11
N THR A 405 -12.55 8.57 13.73
CA THR A 405 -13.06 9.28 14.91
C THR A 405 -12.77 8.54 16.21
N LEU A 406 -11.85 7.60 16.23
CA LEU A 406 -11.35 7.01 17.47
C LEU A 406 -10.70 8.10 18.36
N PRO A 407 -10.66 7.89 19.68
CA PRO A 407 -9.93 8.78 20.57
C PRO A 407 -8.46 8.92 20.10
N PRO A 408 -7.87 10.14 20.21
CA PRO A 408 -6.48 10.36 19.82
C PRO A 408 -5.53 9.38 20.50
N ARG A 409 -4.55 8.88 19.75
CA ARG A 409 -3.50 8.00 20.26
C ARG A 409 -2.25 8.83 20.59
N ASP A 410 -1.54 8.41 21.63
CA ASP A 410 -0.22 8.94 21.89
C ASP A 410 0.69 8.54 20.71
N ARG A 411 1.29 9.53 20.03
CA ARG A 411 2.31 9.26 19.01
C ARG A 411 3.45 8.50 19.68
N GLN A 412 3.66 7.27 19.30
CA GLN A 412 4.88 6.57 19.68
C GLN A 412 6.05 7.29 18.99
N PRO A 413 7.10 7.65 19.74
CA PRO A 413 8.24 8.42 19.22
C PRO A 413 9.07 7.62 18.21
#